data_123d4171436c57af8d661c3b49f1701c
#
_entry.id   123d4171436c57af8d661c3b49f1701c
#
_cell.length_a   1.000
_cell.length_b   1.000
_cell.length_c   1.000
_cell.angle_alpha   90.00
_cell.angle_beta   90.00
_cell.angle_gamma   90.00
#
_symmetry.space_group_name_H-M   'P 1'
#
loop_
_entity.id
_entity.type
_entity.pdbx_description
1 polymer ?
#
loop_
_entity_poly.entity_id
_entity_poly.type
_entity_poly.pdbx_seq_one_letter_code
_entity_poly.pdbx_strand_id
1 'polypeptide(L)'
;MIRVGFIGIGHNAVGHIEAHRRVGKSQVVAFCDVNPERLQQAGERFGVSRLYQSVDELCAQPDIDAVSIHTGDPFHVEPFVAALRHGKHVLVEKPVANTVPQIETMVAAARAADPRLKIAVGYILRFNPIYERIHALCASGQLGQIYYLEGDYVHNLLYQANQTDTHTGVNWYLEMEKPIVGGGSHPLDLLRWFSGGEVVEVQGYANHVAFPAMKADDCQVALFRFHNGAIAKVAALYGPRLAMPPFNNLRIYGTRGTVERDQVALAKDEADVHPPLMRIEAERVTGHPYDPEVADWLDAIAEARLPRCGFYDGANSTVATLVAAEAIARRAKLPVPVYARR
;
A
#
# COMPACT_ATOMS: atom_id res chain seq x y z
N MET A 1 11.02 -5.97 -23.92
CA MET A 1 9.97 -5.10 -23.34
C MET A 1 8.97 -6.02 -22.67
N ILE A 2 8.63 -5.81 -21.39
CA ILE A 2 7.74 -6.68 -20.62
C ILE A 2 6.29 -6.44 -21.05
N ARG A 3 5.56 -7.52 -21.38
CA ARG A 3 4.16 -7.45 -21.82
C ARG A 3 3.24 -7.63 -20.60
N VAL A 4 2.42 -6.61 -20.31
CA VAL A 4 1.63 -6.52 -19.08
C VAL A 4 0.14 -6.59 -19.40
N GLY A 5 -0.58 -7.50 -18.73
CA GLY A 5 -2.03 -7.53 -18.65
C GLY A 5 -2.53 -6.79 -17.41
N PHE A 6 -3.64 -6.07 -17.51
CA PHE A 6 -4.29 -5.41 -16.38
C PHE A 6 -5.57 -6.14 -16.00
N ILE A 7 -5.77 -6.37 -14.71
CA ILE A 7 -6.96 -7.03 -14.15
C ILE A 7 -7.66 -6.06 -13.20
N GLY A 8 -8.92 -5.70 -13.52
CA GLY A 8 -9.64 -4.62 -12.88
C GLY A 8 -9.28 -3.26 -13.48
N ILE A 9 -10.17 -2.71 -14.34
CA ILE A 9 -9.92 -1.44 -15.06
C ILE A 9 -10.77 -0.32 -14.43
N GLY A 10 -10.70 -0.23 -13.11
CA GLY A 10 -11.33 0.83 -12.33
C GLY A 10 -10.52 2.13 -12.33
N HIS A 11 -10.95 3.07 -11.48
CA HIS A 11 -10.32 4.40 -11.36
C HIS A 11 -8.81 4.32 -11.06
N ASN A 12 -8.40 3.45 -10.15
CA ASN A 12 -6.99 3.31 -9.74
C ASN A 12 -6.10 2.74 -10.86
N ALA A 13 -6.64 1.89 -11.73
CA ALA A 13 -5.89 1.31 -12.84
C ALA A 13 -5.39 2.36 -13.84
N VAL A 14 -6.14 3.44 -14.03
CA VAL A 14 -5.83 4.49 -15.02
C VAL A 14 -4.45 5.10 -14.76
N GLY A 15 -4.16 5.48 -13.51
CA GLY A 15 -2.86 6.05 -13.14
C GLY A 15 -1.69 5.12 -13.44
N HIS A 16 -1.86 3.83 -13.16
CA HIS A 16 -0.84 2.80 -13.44
C HIS A 16 -0.69 2.53 -14.95
N ILE A 17 -1.78 2.44 -15.73
CA ILE A 17 -1.71 2.29 -17.19
C ILE A 17 -0.92 3.45 -17.82
N GLU A 18 -1.21 4.67 -17.40
CA GLU A 18 -0.50 5.86 -17.88
C GLU A 18 0.98 5.85 -17.44
N ALA A 19 1.29 5.40 -16.22
CA ALA A 19 2.66 5.25 -15.75
C ALA A 19 3.45 4.23 -16.58
N HIS A 20 2.87 3.07 -16.91
CA HIS A 20 3.51 2.10 -17.80
C HIS A 20 3.90 2.70 -19.14
N ARG A 21 3.06 3.60 -19.68
CA ARG A 21 3.34 4.32 -20.94
C ARG A 21 4.46 5.34 -20.81
N ARG A 22 4.45 6.12 -19.71
CA ARG A 22 5.51 7.14 -19.47
C ARG A 22 6.86 6.50 -19.18
N VAL A 23 6.89 5.44 -18.39
CA VAL A 23 8.10 4.69 -18.05
C VAL A 23 8.72 4.00 -19.27
N GLY A 24 7.91 3.52 -20.22
CA GLY A 24 8.38 3.01 -21.50
C GLY A 24 9.17 1.70 -21.45
N LYS A 25 9.21 1.00 -20.29
CA LYS A 25 9.90 -0.30 -20.13
C LYS A 25 9.00 -1.51 -20.37
N SER A 26 7.69 -1.28 -20.54
CA SER A 26 6.67 -2.32 -20.74
C SER A 26 5.68 -1.92 -21.82
N GLN A 27 4.93 -2.90 -22.28
CA GLN A 27 3.78 -2.72 -23.15
C GLN A 27 2.53 -3.26 -22.47
N VAL A 28 1.50 -2.43 -22.32
CA VAL A 28 0.17 -2.86 -21.86
C VAL A 28 -0.52 -3.52 -23.06
N VAL A 29 -0.75 -4.84 -22.97
CA VAL A 29 -1.20 -5.65 -24.12
C VAL A 29 -2.60 -6.23 -23.95
N ALA A 30 -3.15 -6.28 -22.75
CA ALA A 30 -4.46 -6.88 -22.48
C ALA A 30 -5.14 -6.25 -21.26
N PHE A 31 -6.46 -6.25 -21.30
CA PHE A 31 -7.32 -5.86 -20.16
C PHE A 31 -8.27 -6.99 -19.77
N CYS A 32 -8.55 -7.11 -18.46
CA CYS A 32 -9.58 -7.97 -17.90
C CYS A 32 -10.44 -7.18 -16.90
N ASP A 33 -11.76 -7.21 -17.10
CA ASP A 33 -12.73 -6.66 -16.16
C ASP A 33 -14.04 -7.43 -16.30
N VAL A 34 -14.76 -7.61 -15.19
CA VAL A 34 -16.08 -8.26 -15.20
C VAL A 34 -17.16 -7.40 -15.84
N ASN A 35 -16.96 -6.07 -15.88
CA ASN A 35 -17.87 -5.12 -16.52
C ASN A 35 -17.49 -4.93 -18.00
N PRO A 36 -18.30 -5.44 -18.95
CA PRO A 36 -17.99 -5.40 -20.38
C PRO A 36 -17.96 -3.97 -20.95
N GLU A 37 -18.80 -3.06 -20.43
CA GLU A 37 -18.82 -1.67 -20.89
C GLU A 37 -17.55 -0.92 -20.49
N ARG A 38 -17.13 -1.06 -19.22
CA ARG A 38 -15.87 -0.49 -18.70
C ARG A 38 -14.68 -1.04 -19.48
N LEU A 39 -14.69 -2.35 -19.75
CA LEU A 39 -13.65 -3.04 -20.49
C LEU A 39 -13.52 -2.49 -21.93
N GLN A 40 -14.65 -2.33 -22.61
CA GLN A 40 -14.68 -1.77 -23.98
C GLN A 40 -14.21 -0.31 -24.00
N GLN A 41 -14.72 0.54 -23.09
CA GLN A 41 -14.31 1.94 -22.99
C GLN A 41 -12.80 2.09 -22.71
N ALA A 42 -12.26 1.26 -21.82
CA ALA A 42 -10.83 1.26 -21.54
C ALA A 42 -10.02 0.78 -22.75
N GLY A 43 -10.48 -0.27 -23.45
CA GLY A 43 -9.87 -0.75 -24.69
C GLY A 43 -9.73 0.36 -25.73
N GLU A 44 -10.82 1.09 -25.99
CA GLU A 44 -10.84 2.22 -26.92
C GLU A 44 -9.94 3.38 -26.45
N ARG A 45 -10.06 3.79 -25.18
CA ARG A 45 -9.28 4.89 -24.58
C ARG A 45 -7.78 4.65 -24.70
N PHE A 46 -7.37 3.42 -24.40
CA PHE A 46 -5.95 3.05 -24.32
C PHE A 46 -5.43 2.29 -25.54
N GLY A 47 -6.25 2.06 -26.56
CA GLY A 47 -5.84 1.35 -27.79
C GLY A 47 -5.42 -0.10 -27.54
N VAL A 48 -6.07 -0.78 -26.58
CA VAL A 48 -5.84 -2.19 -26.25
C VAL A 48 -7.01 -3.01 -26.78
N SER A 49 -6.74 -3.92 -27.72
CA SER A 49 -7.78 -4.73 -28.39
C SER A 49 -8.02 -6.08 -27.75
N ARG A 50 -7.10 -6.56 -26.91
CA ARG A 50 -7.22 -7.86 -26.22
C ARG A 50 -7.97 -7.66 -24.90
N LEU A 51 -9.26 -7.99 -24.92
CA LEU A 51 -10.20 -7.76 -23.83
C LEU A 51 -10.74 -9.10 -23.32
N TYR A 52 -10.65 -9.32 -22.02
CA TYR A 52 -11.03 -10.57 -21.35
C TYR A 52 -12.03 -10.29 -20.22
N GLN A 53 -12.99 -11.17 -20.03
CA GLN A 53 -13.86 -11.17 -18.86
C GLN A 53 -13.47 -12.25 -17.84
N SER A 54 -12.54 -13.14 -18.22
CA SER A 54 -12.01 -14.20 -17.36
C SER A 54 -10.55 -13.91 -17.03
N VAL A 55 -10.26 -13.89 -15.73
CA VAL A 55 -8.90 -13.76 -15.20
C VAL A 55 -8.01 -14.90 -15.68
N ASP A 56 -8.54 -16.14 -15.67
CA ASP A 56 -7.79 -17.32 -16.07
C ASP A 56 -7.43 -17.29 -17.55
N GLU A 57 -8.36 -16.86 -18.43
CA GLU A 57 -8.10 -16.70 -19.86
C GLU A 57 -7.00 -15.69 -20.14
N LEU A 58 -6.98 -14.54 -19.44
CA LEU A 58 -5.90 -13.57 -19.58
C LEU A 58 -4.57 -14.14 -19.08
N CYS A 59 -4.55 -14.75 -17.91
CA CYS A 59 -3.34 -15.30 -17.32
C CYS A 59 -2.76 -16.48 -18.12
N ALA A 60 -3.61 -17.26 -18.80
CA ALA A 60 -3.18 -18.38 -19.64
C ALA A 60 -2.45 -17.98 -20.93
N GLN A 61 -2.47 -16.68 -21.30
CA GLN A 61 -1.83 -16.23 -22.53
C GLN A 61 -0.29 -16.34 -22.43
N PRO A 62 0.38 -17.07 -23.31
CA PRO A 62 1.83 -17.31 -23.23
C PRO A 62 2.66 -16.06 -23.52
N ASP A 63 2.07 -15.08 -24.20
CA ASP A 63 2.69 -13.83 -24.57
C ASP A 63 2.40 -12.66 -23.61
N ILE A 64 1.84 -12.92 -22.43
CA ILE A 64 1.77 -12.01 -21.30
C ILE A 64 2.82 -12.43 -20.27
N ASP A 65 3.72 -11.53 -19.90
CA ASP A 65 4.82 -11.81 -18.99
C ASP A 65 4.45 -11.49 -17.52
N ALA A 66 3.59 -10.49 -17.35
CA ALA A 66 3.25 -9.93 -16.03
C ALA A 66 1.80 -9.44 -15.98
N VAL A 67 1.24 -9.35 -14.79
CA VAL A 67 -0.10 -8.79 -14.57
C VAL A 67 -0.08 -7.73 -13.47
N SER A 68 -0.88 -6.67 -13.68
CA SER A 68 -1.14 -5.61 -12.70
C SER A 68 -2.59 -5.70 -12.25
N ILE A 69 -2.82 -5.92 -10.93
CA ILE A 69 -4.12 -6.24 -10.34
C ILE A 69 -4.65 -5.01 -9.61
N HIS A 70 -5.80 -4.49 -10.08
CA HIS A 70 -6.47 -3.27 -9.60
C HIS A 70 -7.97 -3.49 -9.35
N THR A 71 -8.37 -4.71 -9.04
CA THR A 71 -9.73 -5.01 -8.58
C THR A 71 -9.98 -4.37 -7.21
N GLY A 72 -11.21 -4.37 -6.71
CA GLY A 72 -11.46 -3.99 -5.32
C GLY A 72 -10.80 -4.99 -4.36
N ASP A 73 -10.41 -4.53 -3.17
CA ASP A 73 -9.63 -5.28 -2.18
C ASP A 73 -10.11 -6.72 -1.90
N PRO A 74 -11.45 -7.00 -1.79
CA PRO A 74 -11.92 -8.37 -1.55
C PRO A 74 -11.65 -9.34 -2.71
N PHE A 75 -11.36 -8.82 -3.88
CA PHE A 75 -11.26 -9.55 -5.13
C PHE A 75 -9.80 -9.70 -5.64
N HIS A 76 -8.79 -9.42 -4.80
CA HIS A 76 -7.39 -9.58 -5.17
C HIS A 76 -6.92 -11.03 -5.19
N VAL A 77 -7.53 -11.92 -4.39
CA VAL A 77 -7.04 -13.30 -4.17
C VAL A 77 -7.07 -14.12 -5.45
N GLU A 78 -8.20 -14.13 -6.15
CA GLU A 78 -8.37 -14.94 -7.37
C GLU A 78 -7.34 -14.57 -8.46
N PRO A 79 -7.25 -13.29 -8.89
CA PRO A 79 -6.29 -12.90 -9.92
C PRO A 79 -4.83 -13.09 -9.48
N PHE A 80 -4.52 -12.90 -8.21
CA PHE A 80 -3.18 -13.15 -7.68
C PHE A 80 -2.79 -14.63 -7.78
N VAL A 81 -3.66 -15.53 -7.32
CA VAL A 81 -3.42 -16.97 -7.38
C VAL A 81 -3.36 -17.48 -8.82
N ALA A 82 -4.26 -17.02 -9.69
CA ALA A 82 -4.27 -17.37 -11.10
C ALA A 82 -2.97 -16.92 -11.80
N ALA A 83 -2.55 -15.68 -11.58
CA ALA A 83 -1.32 -15.14 -12.15
C ALA A 83 -0.09 -15.99 -11.78
N LEU A 84 0.07 -16.31 -10.50
CA LEU A 84 1.20 -17.13 -10.03
C LEU A 84 1.15 -18.56 -10.59
N ARG A 85 -0.03 -19.18 -10.67
CA ARG A 85 -0.24 -20.50 -11.27
C ARG A 85 0.19 -20.53 -12.74
N HIS A 86 -0.07 -19.46 -13.47
CA HIS A 86 0.33 -19.30 -14.87
C HIS A 86 1.74 -18.70 -15.07
N GLY A 87 2.53 -18.60 -14.00
CA GLY A 87 3.92 -18.15 -14.07
C GLY A 87 4.09 -16.67 -14.42
N LYS A 88 3.15 -15.80 -14.03
CA LYS A 88 3.21 -14.36 -14.29
C LYS A 88 3.82 -13.62 -13.12
N HIS A 89 4.65 -12.58 -13.43
CA HIS A 89 5.01 -11.58 -12.45
C HIS A 89 3.77 -10.78 -12.04
N VAL A 90 3.72 -10.28 -10.80
CA VAL A 90 2.51 -9.62 -10.26
C VAL A 90 2.87 -8.27 -9.64
N LEU A 91 2.07 -7.25 -9.96
CA LEU A 91 1.87 -6.07 -9.13
C LEU A 91 0.42 -6.12 -8.65
N VAL A 92 0.19 -6.05 -7.33
CA VAL A 92 -1.15 -6.04 -6.75
C VAL A 92 -1.36 -4.79 -5.89
N GLU A 93 -2.52 -4.17 -6.03
CA GLU A 93 -2.89 -3.02 -5.22
C GLU A 93 -2.98 -3.34 -3.73
N LYS A 94 -2.84 -2.29 -2.95
CA LYS A 94 -3.02 -2.32 -1.50
C LYS A 94 -4.50 -1.98 -1.11
N PRO A 95 -4.99 -2.49 0.03
CA PRO A 95 -4.43 -3.59 0.82
C PRO A 95 -4.47 -4.89 0.03
N VAL A 96 -3.53 -5.81 0.25
CA VAL A 96 -3.46 -7.04 -0.57
C VAL A 96 -4.71 -7.93 -0.44
N ALA A 97 -5.43 -7.80 0.67
CA ALA A 97 -6.68 -8.52 0.94
C ALA A 97 -7.48 -7.86 2.06
N ASN A 98 -8.74 -8.28 2.26
CA ASN A 98 -9.67 -7.73 3.25
C ASN A 98 -9.84 -8.58 4.52
N THR A 99 -9.27 -9.79 4.53
CA THR A 99 -9.33 -10.71 5.67
C THR A 99 -8.02 -11.46 5.85
N VAL A 100 -7.72 -11.87 7.10
CA VAL A 100 -6.52 -12.66 7.39
C VAL A 100 -6.50 -13.99 6.61
N PRO A 101 -7.59 -14.79 6.52
CA PRO A 101 -7.60 -16.00 5.70
C PRO A 101 -7.29 -15.78 4.22
N GLN A 102 -7.70 -14.65 3.65
CA GLN A 102 -7.34 -14.28 2.28
C GLN A 102 -5.83 -14.05 2.14
N ILE A 103 -5.20 -13.34 3.10
CA ILE A 103 -3.73 -13.16 3.12
C ILE A 103 -3.03 -14.51 3.21
N GLU A 104 -3.50 -15.42 4.08
CA GLU A 104 -2.93 -16.76 4.23
C GLU A 104 -2.99 -17.58 2.93
N THR A 105 -4.11 -17.45 2.20
CA THR A 105 -4.24 -18.05 0.85
C THR A 105 -3.21 -17.48 -0.11
N MET A 106 -3.04 -16.16 -0.15
CA MET A 106 -2.05 -15.51 -1.02
C MET A 106 -0.62 -15.85 -0.61
N VAL A 107 -0.33 -15.94 0.69
CA VAL A 107 0.98 -16.38 1.22
C VAL A 107 1.28 -17.81 0.80
N ALA A 108 0.30 -18.71 0.89
CA ALA A 108 0.47 -20.08 0.43
C ALA A 108 0.77 -20.16 -1.08
N ALA A 109 0.04 -19.39 -1.89
CA ALA A 109 0.27 -19.31 -3.33
C ALA A 109 1.66 -18.73 -3.67
N ALA A 110 2.07 -17.66 -2.98
CA ALA A 110 3.38 -17.03 -3.19
C ALA A 110 4.55 -17.97 -2.79
N ARG A 111 4.35 -18.79 -1.76
CA ARG A 111 5.36 -19.81 -1.34
C ARG A 111 5.46 -21.00 -2.30
N ALA A 112 4.36 -21.34 -2.97
CA ALA A 112 4.31 -22.42 -3.95
C ALA A 112 4.77 -21.99 -5.35
N ALA A 113 4.79 -20.70 -5.62
CA ALA A 113 5.14 -20.13 -6.93
C ALA A 113 6.64 -20.25 -7.24
N ASP A 114 6.99 -20.15 -8.52
CA ASP A 114 8.38 -20.07 -8.96
C ASP A 114 9.08 -18.88 -8.26
N PRO A 115 10.18 -19.09 -7.53
CA PRO A 115 10.88 -18.05 -6.81
C PRO A 115 11.47 -16.94 -7.70
N ARG A 116 11.54 -17.16 -9.01
CA ARG A 116 11.97 -16.15 -9.99
C ARG A 116 10.89 -15.09 -10.23
N LEU A 117 9.62 -15.39 -9.95
CA LEU A 117 8.54 -14.41 -10.10
C LEU A 117 8.72 -13.24 -9.14
N LYS A 118 8.51 -12.05 -9.65
CA LYS A 118 8.59 -10.80 -8.90
C LYS A 118 7.17 -10.34 -8.58
N ILE A 119 6.91 -10.24 -7.27
CA ILE A 119 5.59 -9.86 -6.75
C ILE A 119 5.77 -8.55 -6.00
N ALA A 120 5.21 -7.47 -6.53
CA ALA A 120 5.18 -6.14 -5.92
C ALA A 120 3.79 -5.84 -5.35
N VAL A 121 3.74 -4.98 -4.33
CA VAL A 121 2.50 -4.48 -3.73
C VAL A 121 2.47 -2.95 -3.81
N GLY A 122 1.33 -2.40 -4.16
CA GLY A 122 1.07 -0.99 -4.44
C GLY A 122 1.16 -0.04 -3.23
N TYR A 123 2.12 -0.22 -2.32
CA TYR A 123 2.41 0.76 -1.27
C TYR A 123 3.25 1.92 -1.84
N ILE A 124 2.61 2.68 -2.69
CA ILE A 124 3.16 3.72 -3.54
C ILE A 124 3.97 4.80 -2.79
N LEU A 125 3.68 5.04 -1.52
CA LEU A 125 4.38 6.07 -0.75
C LEU A 125 5.86 5.76 -0.51
N ARG A 126 6.27 4.49 -0.58
CA ARG A 126 7.70 4.11 -0.54
C ARG A 126 8.52 4.70 -1.71
N PHE A 127 7.83 5.22 -2.74
CA PHE A 127 8.40 5.82 -3.94
C PHE A 127 8.32 7.36 -3.95
N ASN A 128 7.89 7.97 -2.85
CA ASN A 128 7.94 9.41 -2.70
C ASN A 128 9.35 9.81 -2.23
N PRO A 129 10.04 10.75 -2.94
CA PRO A 129 11.42 11.11 -2.64
C PRO A 129 11.68 11.55 -1.20
N ILE A 130 10.72 12.22 -0.53
CA ILE A 130 10.88 12.58 0.87
C ILE A 130 10.93 11.36 1.78
N TYR A 131 10.08 10.36 1.55
CA TYR A 131 10.08 9.13 2.35
C TYR A 131 11.27 8.23 2.05
N GLU A 132 11.79 8.25 0.83
CA GLU A 132 13.07 7.59 0.49
C GLU A 132 14.23 8.19 1.28
N ARG A 133 14.30 9.53 1.38
CA ARG A 133 15.32 10.21 2.19
C ARG A 133 15.19 9.89 3.68
N ILE A 134 13.98 9.91 4.20
CA ILE A 134 13.71 9.53 5.60
C ILE A 134 14.12 8.06 5.85
N HIS A 135 13.77 7.15 4.95
CA HIS A 135 14.18 5.75 5.05
C HIS A 135 15.71 5.60 5.05
N ALA A 136 16.41 6.32 4.18
CA ALA A 136 17.86 6.31 4.15
C ALA A 136 18.49 6.78 5.47
N LEU A 137 17.94 7.82 6.11
CA LEU A 137 18.35 8.28 7.44
C LEU A 137 18.12 7.20 8.52
N CYS A 138 16.99 6.52 8.48
CA CYS A 138 16.68 5.42 9.40
C CYS A 138 17.63 4.23 9.17
N ALA A 139 17.76 3.77 7.94
CA ALA A 139 18.56 2.59 7.56
C ALA A 139 20.05 2.79 7.79
N SER A 140 20.58 4.01 7.65
CA SER A 140 21.98 4.34 7.95
C SER A 140 22.29 4.39 9.44
N GLY A 141 21.28 4.30 10.32
CA GLY A 141 21.46 4.38 11.77
C GLY A 141 21.76 5.78 12.30
N GLN A 142 21.62 6.84 11.49
CA GLN A 142 21.87 8.22 11.91
C GLN A 142 20.92 8.66 13.03
N LEU A 143 19.69 8.14 13.05
CA LEU A 143 18.72 8.40 14.13
C LEU A 143 19.02 7.61 15.41
N GLY A 144 20.00 6.69 15.41
CA GLY A 144 20.23 5.76 16.51
C GLY A 144 19.12 4.68 16.58
N GLN A 145 18.87 4.16 17.79
CA GLN A 145 17.75 3.22 17.98
C GLN A 145 16.44 3.97 17.94
N ILE A 146 15.60 3.63 16.97
CA ILE A 146 14.24 4.18 16.86
C ILE A 146 13.38 3.53 17.93
N TYR A 147 12.72 4.35 18.77
CA TYR A 147 11.88 3.88 19.86
C TYR A 147 10.40 4.29 19.73
N TYR A 148 10.10 5.35 18.95
CA TYR A 148 8.72 5.80 18.70
C TYR A 148 8.56 6.32 17.26
N LEU A 149 7.40 5.98 16.66
CA LEU A 149 6.99 6.46 15.34
C LEU A 149 5.52 6.89 15.36
N GLU A 150 5.18 7.89 14.59
CA GLU A 150 3.81 8.34 14.40
C GLU A 150 3.56 8.69 12.94
N GLY A 151 2.41 8.25 12.42
CA GLY A 151 1.94 8.61 11.09
C GLY A 151 0.42 8.52 11.02
N ASP A 152 -0.21 9.52 10.43
CA ASP A 152 -1.66 9.60 10.37
C ASP A 152 -2.14 9.65 8.91
N TYR A 153 -3.27 9.02 8.65
CA TYR A 153 -4.03 9.19 7.42
C TYR A 153 -5.21 10.13 7.71
N VAL A 154 -5.03 11.39 7.37
CA VAL A 154 -6.04 12.44 7.59
C VAL A 154 -6.62 12.83 6.24
N HIS A 155 -7.85 12.45 5.95
CA HIS A 155 -8.45 12.63 4.64
C HIS A 155 -9.92 13.08 4.77
N ASN A 156 -10.24 14.21 4.17
CA ASN A 156 -11.64 14.64 4.06
C ASN A 156 -12.33 13.85 2.94
N LEU A 157 -12.99 12.74 3.29
CA LEU A 157 -13.76 11.92 2.37
C LEU A 157 -15.23 12.37 2.21
N LEU A 158 -15.67 13.40 2.93
CA LEU A 158 -17.04 13.89 2.86
C LEU A 158 -17.45 14.30 1.44
N TYR A 159 -16.52 14.83 0.64
CA TYR A 159 -16.79 15.19 -0.75
C TYR A 159 -16.75 13.99 -1.72
N GLN A 160 -16.11 12.89 -1.34
CA GLN A 160 -16.04 11.65 -2.12
C GLN A 160 -17.19 10.69 -1.81
N ALA A 161 -18.00 10.99 -0.82
CA ALA A 161 -19.09 10.15 -0.34
C ALA A 161 -20.12 9.77 -1.42
N ASN A 162 -20.19 10.51 -2.51
CA ASN A 162 -21.13 10.27 -3.61
C ASN A 162 -20.53 9.41 -4.75
N GLN A 163 -19.27 8.99 -4.64
CA GLN A 163 -18.66 8.14 -5.66
C GLN A 163 -19.13 6.70 -5.47
N THR A 164 -19.91 6.24 -6.42
CA THR A 164 -20.46 4.87 -6.44
C THR A 164 -19.75 4.06 -7.52
N ASP A 165 -19.40 2.82 -7.22
CA ASP A 165 -19.01 1.86 -8.26
C ASP A 165 -20.23 1.54 -9.13
N THR A 166 -20.17 1.93 -10.39
CA THR A 166 -21.28 1.77 -11.33
C THR A 166 -21.63 0.31 -11.63
N HIS A 167 -20.69 -0.62 -11.40
CA HIS A 167 -20.92 -2.04 -11.62
C HIS A 167 -21.69 -2.69 -10.46
N THR A 168 -21.26 -2.45 -9.23
CA THR A 168 -21.85 -3.05 -8.03
C THR A 168 -22.94 -2.20 -7.39
N GLY A 169 -23.04 -0.92 -7.76
CA GLY A 169 -23.93 0.04 -7.10
C GLY A 169 -23.47 0.41 -5.66
N VAL A 170 -22.28 0.01 -5.25
CA VAL A 170 -21.74 0.23 -3.92
C VAL A 170 -20.95 1.53 -3.89
N ASN A 171 -21.25 2.38 -2.92
CA ASN A 171 -20.36 3.47 -2.56
C ASN A 171 -19.23 2.91 -1.67
N TRP A 172 -18.05 2.72 -2.26
CA TRP A 172 -16.93 2.07 -1.58
C TRP A 172 -16.62 2.69 -0.22
N TYR A 173 -16.52 4.01 -0.15
CA TYR A 173 -16.15 4.70 1.09
C TYR A 173 -17.22 4.60 2.18
N LEU A 174 -18.51 4.55 1.81
CA LEU A 174 -19.58 4.42 2.77
C LEU A 174 -19.79 2.98 3.25
N GLU A 175 -19.68 2.02 2.33
CA GLU A 175 -20.15 0.66 2.53
C GLU A 175 -19.03 -0.32 2.90
N MET A 176 -17.86 -0.19 2.30
CA MET A 176 -16.82 -1.20 2.31
C MET A 176 -15.53 -0.77 3.03
N GLU A 177 -15.23 0.53 3.03
CA GLU A 177 -13.98 1.04 3.55
C GLU A 177 -13.89 0.88 5.07
N LYS A 178 -12.74 0.40 5.53
CA LYS A 178 -12.33 0.39 6.94
C LYS A 178 -11.15 1.35 7.08
N PRO A 179 -11.30 2.53 7.71
CA PRO A 179 -10.28 3.58 7.69
C PRO A 179 -8.86 3.13 8.03
N ILE A 180 -8.71 2.30 9.09
CA ILE A 180 -7.38 1.82 9.49
C ILE A 180 -6.78 0.83 8.48
N VAL A 181 -7.60 0.11 7.71
CA VAL A 181 -7.16 -0.87 6.70
C VAL A 181 -6.89 -0.17 5.37
N GLY A 182 -7.81 0.64 4.88
CA GLY A 182 -7.67 1.31 3.59
C GLY A 182 -6.65 2.45 3.64
N GLY A 183 -6.97 3.53 4.36
CA GLY A 183 -6.11 4.70 4.49
C GLY A 183 -4.96 4.49 5.46
N GLY A 184 -5.24 3.96 6.65
CA GLY A 184 -4.24 3.77 7.71
C GLY A 184 -3.13 2.78 7.37
N SER A 185 -3.32 1.92 6.36
CA SER A 185 -2.28 1.02 5.89
C SER A 185 -1.08 1.75 5.27
N HIS A 186 -1.29 2.89 4.65
CA HIS A 186 -0.22 3.69 4.08
C HIS A 186 0.80 4.20 5.12
N PRO A 187 0.39 4.94 6.17
CA PRO A 187 1.34 5.32 7.21
C PRO A 187 1.91 4.12 7.93
N LEU A 188 1.14 3.06 8.22
CA LEU A 188 1.69 1.89 8.88
C LEU A 188 2.79 1.22 8.06
N ASP A 189 2.62 1.09 6.74
CA ASP A 189 3.63 0.56 5.85
C ASP A 189 4.93 1.38 5.90
N LEU A 190 4.83 2.71 5.86
CA LEU A 190 5.98 3.60 6.01
C LEU A 190 6.67 3.42 7.38
N LEU A 191 5.89 3.38 8.49
CA LEU A 191 6.45 3.23 9.82
C LEU A 191 7.16 1.87 9.99
N ARG A 192 6.63 0.79 9.40
CA ARG A 192 7.32 -0.51 9.34
C ARG A 192 8.64 -0.39 8.56
N TRP A 193 8.61 0.24 7.41
CA TRP A 193 9.78 0.44 6.55
C TRP A 193 10.85 1.28 7.23
N PHE A 194 10.47 2.35 7.95
CA PHE A 194 11.39 3.22 8.70
C PHE A 194 11.97 2.55 9.95
N SER A 195 11.16 1.76 10.66
CA SER A 195 11.62 1.09 11.89
C SER A 195 12.55 -0.09 11.60
N GLY A 196 12.52 -0.65 10.40
CA GLY A 196 13.18 -1.91 10.05
C GLY A 196 12.64 -3.11 10.84
N GLY A 197 11.45 -2.97 11.48
CA GLY A 197 10.86 -3.99 12.32
C GLY A 197 9.47 -4.43 11.85
N GLU A 198 9.05 -5.62 12.33
CA GLU A 198 7.70 -6.14 12.10
C GLU A 198 6.80 -5.88 13.31
N VAL A 199 5.53 -5.57 13.05
CA VAL A 199 4.51 -5.43 14.10
C VAL A 199 4.22 -6.80 14.70
N VAL A 200 4.21 -6.89 16.04
CA VAL A 200 3.92 -8.13 16.77
C VAL A 200 2.67 -8.05 17.63
N GLU A 201 2.19 -6.84 17.93
CA GLU A 201 1.03 -6.62 18.80
C GLU A 201 0.36 -5.29 18.48
N VAL A 202 -0.97 -5.24 18.61
CA VAL A 202 -1.76 -4.04 18.36
C VAL A 202 -2.95 -3.94 19.30
N GLN A 203 -3.34 -2.68 19.63
CA GLN A 203 -4.61 -2.32 20.27
C GLN A 203 -5.07 -0.95 19.76
N GLY A 204 -6.35 -0.61 19.93
CA GLY A 204 -6.84 0.68 19.46
C GLY A 204 -8.23 1.04 19.93
N TYR A 205 -8.66 2.25 19.53
CA TYR A 205 -9.97 2.83 19.79
C TYR A 205 -10.55 3.41 18.50
N ALA A 206 -11.87 3.47 18.45
CA ALA A 206 -12.60 4.12 17.39
C ALA A 206 -13.80 4.88 17.91
N ASN A 207 -14.27 5.85 17.11
CA ASN A 207 -15.58 6.47 17.26
C ASN A 207 -16.19 6.76 15.87
N HIS A 208 -17.50 7.04 15.86
CA HIS A 208 -18.27 7.31 14.67
C HIS A 208 -19.03 8.61 14.82
N VAL A 209 -18.38 9.75 14.55
CA VAL A 209 -18.92 11.08 14.87
C VAL A 209 -18.92 12.03 13.68
N ALA A 210 -17.84 12.02 12.89
CA ALA A 210 -17.61 13.05 11.88
C ALA A 210 -18.26 12.73 10.53
N PHE A 211 -18.49 11.45 10.24
CA PHE A 211 -19.03 10.96 8.96
C PHE A 211 -20.14 9.91 9.18
N PRO A 212 -21.33 10.31 9.69
CA PRO A 212 -22.38 9.37 10.10
C PRO A 212 -22.93 8.47 9.01
N ALA A 213 -22.79 8.83 7.73
CA ALA A 213 -23.25 8.02 6.60
C ALA A 213 -22.33 6.81 6.31
N MET A 214 -21.11 6.77 6.83
CA MET A 214 -20.20 5.66 6.69
C MET A 214 -20.63 4.49 7.56
N LYS A 215 -20.49 3.25 7.10
CA LYS A 215 -20.80 2.06 7.93
C LYS A 215 -19.75 1.78 8.99
N ALA A 216 -18.49 2.01 8.68
CA ALA A 216 -17.39 1.85 9.63
C ALA A 216 -17.21 3.12 10.47
N ASP A 217 -16.56 2.96 11.64
CA ASP A 217 -16.13 4.08 12.45
C ASP A 217 -15.18 4.99 11.65
N ASP A 218 -15.52 6.28 11.54
CA ASP A 218 -14.81 7.26 10.71
C ASP A 218 -13.52 7.81 11.33
N CYS A 219 -13.30 7.54 12.60
CA CYS A 219 -12.10 7.85 13.36
C CYS A 219 -11.59 6.59 14.03
N GLN A 220 -10.42 6.09 13.61
CA GLN A 220 -9.78 4.91 14.15
C GLN A 220 -8.34 5.23 14.53
N VAL A 221 -7.93 4.88 15.75
CA VAL A 221 -6.56 5.09 16.25
C VAL A 221 -6.03 3.78 16.81
N ALA A 222 -4.84 3.36 16.36
CA ALA A 222 -4.20 2.14 16.81
C ALA A 222 -2.75 2.39 17.27
N LEU A 223 -2.35 1.64 18.29
CA LEU A 223 -0.99 1.57 18.83
C LEU A 223 -0.41 0.21 18.48
N PHE A 224 0.77 0.21 17.88
CA PHE A 224 1.49 -0.96 17.41
C PHE A 224 2.78 -1.13 18.18
N ARG A 225 3.11 -2.36 18.56
CA ARG A 225 4.41 -2.72 19.10
C ARG A 225 5.18 -3.54 18.08
N PHE A 226 6.42 -3.18 17.87
CA PHE A 226 7.34 -3.85 16.95
C PHE A 226 8.22 -4.87 17.70
N HIS A 227 8.71 -5.89 16.99
CA HIS A 227 9.60 -6.90 17.57
C HIS A 227 10.94 -6.33 18.05
N ASN A 228 11.40 -5.22 17.46
CA ASN A 228 12.62 -4.50 17.86
C ASN A 228 12.42 -3.54 19.05
N GLY A 229 11.24 -3.54 19.67
CA GLY A 229 10.89 -2.74 20.85
C GLY A 229 10.32 -1.36 20.53
N ALA A 230 10.33 -0.91 19.29
CA ALA A 230 9.70 0.36 18.91
C ALA A 230 8.16 0.30 19.09
N ILE A 231 7.58 1.47 19.36
CA ILE A 231 6.12 1.66 19.44
C ILE A 231 5.70 2.64 18.36
N ALA A 232 4.58 2.37 17.68
CA ALA A 232 4.02 3.32 16.73
C ALA A 232 2.55 3.64 17.01
N LYS A 233 2.13 4.86 16.65
CA LYS A 233 0.73 5.29 16.58
C LYS A 233 0.33 5.54 15.12
N VAL A 234 -0.82 5.03 14.73
CA VAL A 234 -1.49 5.39 13.47
C VAL A 234 -2.91 5.84 13.77
N ALA A 235 -3.31 7.00 13.22
CA ALA A 235 -4.69 7.42 13.17
C ALA A 235 -5.20 7.47 11.72
N ALA A 236 -6.38 6.94 11.48
CA ALA A 236 -7.11 7.06 10.23
C ALA A 236 -8.38 7.89 10.47
N LEU A 237 -8.43 9.11 9.92
CA LEU A 237 -9.43 10.13 10.19
C LEU A 237 -10.08 10.57 8.88
N TYR A 238 -11.34 10.22 8.68
CA TYR A 238 -12.03 10.41 7.40
C TYR A 238 -13.00 11.60 7.39
N GLY A 239 -13.21 12.24 8.52
CA GLY A 239 -14.16 13.33 8.67
C GLY A 239 -13.61 14.75 8.87
N PRO A 240 -12.29 15.05 8.75
CA PRO A 240 -11.82 16.41 8.98
C PRO A 240 -12.33 17.35 7.89
N ARG A 241 -12.83 18.54 8.31
CA ARG A 241 -13.34 19.60 7.40
C ARG A 241 -12.19 20.52 6.97
N LEU A 242 -11.22 19.97 6.27
CA LEU A 242 -10.00 20.66 5.92
C LEU A 242 -9.47 20.10 4.60
N ALA A 243 -9.07 20.99 3.69
CA ALA A 243 -8.31 20.60 2.51
C ALA A 243 -6.87 20.30 2.93
N MET A 244 -6.59 19.05 3.17
CA MET A 244 -5.25 18.56 3.58
C MET A 244 -4.81 17.47 2.63
N PRO A 245 -3.52 17.39 2.31
CA PRO A 245 -2.98 16.16 1.76
C PRO A 245 -3.13 15.04 2.81
N PRO A 246 -3.42 13.80 2.41
CA PRO A 246 -3.28 12.63 3.27
C PRO A 246 -1.87 12.58 3.87
N PHE A 247 -1.68 11.94 5.00
CA PHE A 247 -0.38 11.80 5.69
C PHE A 247 0.17 13.09 6.29
N ASN A 248 -0.45 13.51 7.32
CA ASN A 248 0.08 14.51 8.21
C ASN A 248 0.65 13.84 9.47
N ASN A 249 1.50 14.56 10.18
CA ASN A 249 2.07 14.16 11.47
C ASN A 249 3.04 12.97 11.42
N LEU A 250 3.81 12.79 10.36
CA LEU A 250 4.94 11.85 10.41
C LEU A 250 5.96 12.32 11.43
N ARG A 251 6.22 11.49 12.43
CA ARG A 251 7.25 11.69 13.46
C ARG A 251 8.02 10.40 13.67
N ILE A 252 9.32 10.53 13.87
CA ILE A 252 10.21 9.42 14.22
C ILE A 252 11.17 9.91 15.29
N TYR A 253 11.19 9.23 16.43
CA TYR A 253 12.10 9.53 17.52
C TYR A 253 13.09 8.38 17.70
N GLY A 254 14.35 8.70 17.52
CA GLY A 254 15.48 7.83 17.77
C GLY A 254 16.37 8.38 18.87
N THR A 255 17.30 7.58 19.37
CA THR A 255 18.21 7.97 20.47
C THR A 255 19.24 9.03 20.07
N ARG A 256 19.44 9.27 18.75
CA ARG A 256 20.39 10.25 18.24
C ARG A 256 19.80 11.21 17.20
N GLY A 257 18.53 11.10 16.91
CA GLY A 257 17.89 12.00 15.96
C GLY A 257 16.38 11.90 15.95
N THR A 258 15.76 12.94 15.41
CA THR A 258 14.30 13.09 15.32
C THR A 258 13.92 13.51 13.91
N VAL A 259 12.88 12.91 13.36
CA VAL A 259 12.20 13.39 12.16
C VAL A 259 10.85 13.98 12.57
N GLU A 260 10.58 15.19 12.11
CA GLU A 260 9.30 15.87 12.25
C GLU A 260 8.85 16.31 10.85
N ARG A 261 7.93 15.55 10.25
CA ARG A 261 7.44 15.72 8.87
C ARG A 261 8.57 15.68 7.82
N ASP A 262 8.93 16.83 7.24
CA ASP A 262 9.98 17.01 6.25
C ASP A 262 11.27 17.62 6.83
N GLN A 263 11.43 17.54 8.16
CA GLN A 263 12.60 18.06 8.86
C GLN A 263 13.27 16.97 9.69
N VAL A 264 14.57 17.11 9.92
CA VAL A 264 15.38 16.21 10.73
C VAL A 264 16.30 16.98 11.65
N ALA A 265 16.42 16.53 12.89
CA ALA A 265 17.44 16.95 13.83
C ALA A 265 18.34 15.75 14.15
N LEU A 266 19.66 15.91 14.02
CA LEU A 266 20.67 14.87 14.26
C LEU A 266 21.66 15.35 15.32
N ALA A 267 21.75 14.65 16.42
CA ALA A 267 22.74 14.91 17.46
C ALA A 267 24.14 14.52 16.98
N LYS A 268 25.13 15.38 17.19
CA LYS A 268 26.52 15.14 16.86
C LYS A 268 27.16 14.10 17.80
N ASP A 269 26.79 14.18 19.07
CA ASP A 269 27.21 13.29 20.15
C ASP A 269 26.13 13.24 21.25
N GLU A 270 26.39 12.53 22.35
CA GLU A 270 25.44 12.39 23.47
C GLU A 270 25.19 13.70 24.26
N ALA A 271 26.08 14.67 24.18
CA ALA A 271 25.92 15.97 24.83
C ALA A 271 25.08 16.96 24.00
N ASP A 272 24.89 16.70 22.71
CA ASP A 272 24.10 17.52 21.79
C ASP A 272 22.59 17.22 21.94
N VAL A 273 21.99 17.75 22.98
CA VAL A 273 20.57 17.50 23.32
C VAL A 273 19.59 18.47 22.64
N HIS A 274 20.08 19.45 21.86
CA HIS A 274 19.28 20.43 21.15
C HIS A 274 19.76 20.64 19.70
N PRO A 275 19.94 19.59 18.90
CA PRO A 275 20.33 19.76 17.49
C PRO A 275 19.23 20.54 16.72
N PRO A 276 19.63 21.43 15.79
CA PRO A 276 18.67 22.20 15.04
C PRO A 276 17.86 21.31 14.08
N LEU A 277 16.57 21.62 13.90
CA LEU A 277 15.75 21.04 12.84
C LEU A 277 16.19 21.59 11.49
N MET A 278 16.58 20.72 10.60
CA MET A 278 16.96 21.02 9.22
C MET A 278 15.96 20.42 8.26
N ARG A 279 15.67 21.13 7.17
CA ARG A 279 14.80 20.61 6.13
C ARG A 279 15.46 19.44 5.40
N ILE A 280 14.69 18.39 5.15
CA ILE A 280 15.12 17.26 4.31
C ILE A 280 14.88 17.66 2.86
N GLU A 281 15.95 17.85 2.10
CA GLU A 281 15.87 18.20 0.69
C GLU A 281 15.42 16.99 -0.14
N ALA A 282 14.28 17.12 -0.81
CA ALA A 282 13.72 16.13 -1.71
C ALA A 282 12.90 16.79 -2.81
N GLU A 283 12.83 16.16 -3.96
CA GLU A 283 11.94 16.57 -5.03
C GLU A 283 10.47 16.53 -4.57
N ARG A 284 9.69 17.55 -4.92
CA ARG A 284 8.26 17.56 -4.62
C ARG A 284 7.49 16.78 -5.66
N VAL A 285 6.78 15.75 -5.23
CA VAL A 285 5.85 15.00 -6.06
C VAL A 285 4.44 15.51 -5.81
N THR A 286 3.74 15.87 -6.89
CA THR A 286 2.32 16.20 -6.85
C THR A 286 1.52 14.95 -7.23
N GLY A 287 0.63 14.51 -6.33
CA GLY A 287 -0.16 13.30 -6.52
C GLY A 287 0.58 12.01 -6.15
N HIS A 288 0.20 10.92 -6.79
CA HIS A 288 0.75 9.59 -6.51
C HIS A 288 1.97 9.29 -7.38
N PRO A 289 3.10 8.84 -6.83
CA PRO A 289 4.32 8.52 -7.57
C PRO A 289 4.23 7.17 -8.31
N TYR A 290 3.28 7.02 -9.23
CA TYR A 290 3.07 5.78 -10.01
C TYR A 290 4.28 5.42 -10.88
N ASP A 291 4.93 6.42 -11.50
CA ASP A 291 6.04 6.17 -12.43
C ASP A 291 7.23 5.46 -11.76
N PRO A 292 7.75 5.91 -10.60
CA PRO A 292 8.85 5.22 -9.95
C PRO A 292 8.45 3.86 -9.34
N GLU A 293 7.18 3.66 -8.95
CA GLU A 293 6.69 2.36 -8.50
C GLU A 293 6.70 1.34 -9.64
N VAL A 294 6.09 1.72 -10.78
CA VAL A 294 6.07 0.89 -11.99
C VAL A 294 7.49 0.61 -12.49
N ALA A 295 8.35 1.63 -12.50
CA ALA A 295 9.74 1.47 -12.91
C ALA A 295 10.49 0.47 -12.03
N ASP A 296 10.36 0.56 -10.70
CA ASP A 296 11.01 -0.36 -9.76
C ASP A 296 10.57 -1.81 -9.96
N TRP A 297 9.27 -2.05 -10.16
CA TRP A 297 8.76 -3.39 -10.41
C TRP A 297 9.28 -3.98 -11.73
N LEU A 298 9.28 -3.18 -12.81
CA LEU A 298 9.80 -3.61 -14.11
C LEU A 298 11.31 -3.85 -14.07
N ASP A 299 12.06 -3.02 -13.36
CA ASP A 299 13.49 -3.22 -13.14
C ASP A 299 13.76 -4.45 -12.27
N ALA A 300 12.95 -4.69 -11.24
CA ALA A 300 13.05 -5.91 -10.43
C ALA A 300 12.86 -7.19 -11.26
N ILE A 301 11.98 -7.16 -12.26
CA ILE A 301 11.80 -8.26 -13.21
C ILE A 301 13.06 -8.41 -14.10
N ALA A 302 13.51 -7.32 -14.72
CA ALA A 302 14.62 -7.33 -15.67
C ALA A 302 15.96 -7.70 -15.01
N GLU A 303 16.19 -7.22 -13.79
CA GLU A 303 17.44 -7.39 -13.03
C GLU A 303 17.40 -8.61 -12.09
N ALA A 304 16.31 -9.36 -12.06
CA ALA A 304 16.08 -10.51 -11.19
C ALA A 304 16.19 -10.21 -9.68
N ARG A 305 16.09 -8.94 -9.25
CA ARG A 305 16.11 -8.50 -7.85
C ARG A 305 14.71 -8.52 -7.22
N LEU A 306 14.63 -8.27 -5.92
CA LEU A 306 13.34 -8.03 -5.26
C LEU A 306 12.83 -6.61 -5.55
N PRO A 307 11.51 -6.40 -5.73
CA PRO A 307 10.93 -5.06 -5.76
C PRO A 307 11.04 -4.42 -4.37
N ARG A 308 11.06 -3.07 -4.33
CA ARG A 308 11.18 -2.29 -3.09
C ARG A 308 10.05 -2.57 -2.09
N CYS A 309 8.84 -2.77 -2.56
CA CYS A 309 7.74 -3.28 -1.77
C CYS A 309 7.35 -4.66 -2.29
N GLY A 310 7.97 -5.71 -1.73
CA GLY A 310 7.67 -7.09 -2.09
C GLY A 310 6.39 -7.59 -1.44
N PHE A 311 5.93 -8.77 -1.89
CA PHE A 311 4.66 -9.35 -1.40
C PHE A 311 4.60 -9.47 0.13
N TYR A 312 5.67 -9.98 0.77
CA TYR A 312 5.68 -10.17 2.23
C TYR A 312 5.69 -8.85 2.99
N ASP A 313 6.30 -7.79 2.44
CA ASP A 313 6.20 -6.45 2.99
C ASP A 313 4.75 -5.97 2.99
N GLY A 314 4.08 -6.05 1.84
CA GLY A 314 2.69 -5.64 1.69
C GLY A 314 1.72 -6.49 2.51
N ALA A 315 1.94 -7.82 2.57
CA ALA A 315 1.15 -8.73 3.38
C ALA A 315 1.25 -8.40 4.88
N ASN A 316 2.46 -8.12 5.37
CA ASN A 316 2.69 -7.75 6.77
C ASN A 316 2.09 -6.38 7.12
N SER A 317 2.13 -5.39 6.21
CA SER A 317 1.43 -4.13 6.40
C SER A 317 -0.08 -4.33 6.44
N THR A 318 -0.62 -5.11 5.52
CA THR A 318 -2.06 -5.37 5.45
C THR A 318 -2.56 -6.16 6.66
N VAL A 319 -1.89 -7.26 7.04
CA VAL A 319 -2.34 -8.08 8.18
C VAL A 319 -2.32 -7.29 9.48
N ALA A 320 -1.32 -6.42 9.68
CA ALA A 320 -1.25 -5.60 10.89
C ALA A 320 -2.44 -4.63 11.00
N THR A 321 -2.91 -4.05 9.89
CA THR A 321 -4.10 -3.20 9.88
C THR A 321 -5.40 -3.97 10.01
N LEU A 322 -5.50 -5.17 9.44
CA LEU A 322 -6.67 -6.03 9.64
C LEU A 322 -6.81 -6.46 11.10
N VAL A 323 -5.71 -6.86 11.74
CA VAL A 323 -5.70 -7.20 13.17
C VAL A 323 -5.96 -5.95 14.03
N ALA A 324 -5.53 -4.75 13.60
CA ALA A 324 -5.87 -3.51 14.28
C ALA A 324 -7.38 -3.24 14.25
N ALA A 325 -8.03 -3.41 13.10
CA ALA A 325 -9.49 -3.30 13.01
C ALA A 325 -10.22 -4.30 13.92
N GLU A 326 -9.72 -5.54 13.99
CA GLU A 326 -10.24 -6.57 14.89
C GLU A 326 -10.00 -6.22 16.37
N ALA A 327 -8.81 -5.74 16.73
CA ALA A 327 -8.46 -5.32 18.08
C ALA A 327 -9.36 -4.18 18.58
N ILE A 328 -9.65 -3.21 17.72
CA ILE A 328 -10.60 -2.12 17.96
C ILE A 328 -12.01 -2.69 18.21
N ALA A 329 -12.51 -3.53 17.32
CA ALA A 329 -13.85 -4.11 17.42
C ALA A 329 -14.01 -4.97 18.69
N ARG A 330 -12.99 -5.73 19.05
CA ARG A 330 -12.97 -6.58 20.25
C ARG A 330 -12.63 -5.83 21.55
N ARG A 331 -12.20 -4.57 21.45
CA ARG A 331 -11.64 -3.80 22.58
C ARG A 331 -10.54 -4.55 23.32
N ALA A 332 -9.68 -5.19 22.57
CA ALA A 332 -8.65 -6.09 23.09
C ALA A 332 -7.30 -5.84 22.43
N LYS A 333 -6.24 -6.15 23.15
CA LYS A 333 -4.90 -6.24 22.60
C LYS A 333 -4.74 -7.58 21.89
N LEU A 334 -4.28 -7.59 20.64
CA LEU A 334 -4.14 -8.78 19.82
C LEU A 334 -2.71 -8.95 19.30
N PRO A 335 -2.21 -10.20 19.20
CA PRO A 335 -0.97 -10.50 18.51
C PRO A 335 -1.16 -10.37 16.99
N VAL A 336 -0.11 -9.96 16.29
CA VAL A 336 -0.10 -9.81 14.83
C VAL A 336 0.81 -10.90 14.23
N PRO A 337 0.29 -11.73 13.32
CA PRO A 337 1.13 -12.70 12.60
C PRO A 337 2.11 -11.98 11.66
N VAL A 338 3.29 -12.59 11.48
CA VAL A 338 4.34 -12.10 10.59
C VAL A 338 4.62 -13.17 9.53
N TYR A 339 4.58 -12.79 8.28
CA TYR A 339 4.85 -13.66 7.14
C TYR A 339 6.24 -13.39 6.58
N ALA A 340 6.97 -14.45 6.30
CA ALA A 340 8.29 -14.38 5.69
C ALA A 340 8.39 -15.32 4.47
N ARG A 341 9.29 -14.98 3.56
CA ARG A 341 9.72 -15.88 2.50
C ARG A 341 10.45 -17.05 3.16
N ARG A 342 10.12 -18.28 2.77
CA ARG A 342 10.83 -19.48 3.24
C ARG A 342 12.19 -19.61 2.59
#